data_77db060a3c4aed4e9690345ee3337188
#
_entry.id   77db060a3c4aed4e9690345ee3337188
#
_cell.length_a   1.000
_cell.length_b   1.000
_cell.length_c   1.000
_cell.angle_alpha   90.00
_cell.angle_beta   90.00
_cell.angle_gamma   90.00
#
_symmetry.space_group_name_H-M   'P 1'
#
loop_
_entity.id
_entity.type
_entity.pdbx_description
1 polymer ?
#
loop_
_entity_poly.entity_id
_entity_poly.type
_entity_poly.pdbx_seq_one_letter_code
_entity_poly.pdbx_strand_id
1 'polypeptide(L)'
;MKTGIISRQVKGEKAFTLIEIIGVLAVIAILAAVLTPRVISVIARGKVDSTAQSLATLKTATTDYIVKNGSLPLRDGTGATNAAVATGRFDADLLAGGFLEKLFSCAVGTQLFDQSALTGRIHVRTQTALSAAVVAAPTATVGGNNFDLDRDATTADFTTSQTIVCAFIPGVAIGDAIELNRILDGDTNSGTGADIVGRCTYSAAAANNTVTVYVYIGHY
;
A
#
# COMPACT_ATOMS: atom_id res chain seq x y z
N MET A 1 74.48 -42.83 -7.92
CA MET A 1 73.16 -42.30 -7.66
C MET A 1 73.04 -40.94 -8.28
N LYS A 2 72.22 -40.79 -9.36
CA LYS A 2 71.98 -39.49 -10.02
C LYS A 2 70.63 -38.99 -9.53
N THR A 3 70.61 -37.93 -8.73
CA THR A 3 69.38 -37.28 -8.26
C THR A 3 68.87 -36.38 -9.36
N GLY A 4 67.79 -36.74 -10.02
CA GLY A 4 67.11 -35.91 -11.03
C GLY A 4 66.26 -34.84 -10.34
N ILE A 5 66.60 -33.59 -10.54
CA ILE A 5 65.81 -32.43 -10.12
C ILE A 5 64.71 -32.22 -11.14
N ILE A 6 63.48 -32.50 -10.76
CA ILE A 6 62.28 -32.15 -11.56
C ILE A 6 61.97 -30.69 -11.36
N SER A 7 62.33 -29.87 -12.34
CA SER A 7 61.91 -28.46 -12.38
C SER A 7 60.44 -28.40 -12.80
N ARG A 8 59.56 -28.06 -11.85
CA ARG A 8 58.14 -27.81 -12.09
C ARG A 8 58.01 -26.43 -12.76
N GLN A 9 57.70 -26.40 -14.04
CA GLN A 9 57.37 -25.17 -14.75
C GLN A 9 56.07 -24.59 -14.13
N VAL A 10 56.15 -23.51 -13.41
CA VAL A 10 55.02 -22.71 -12.98
C VAL A 10 54.49 -21.97 -14.22
N LYS A 11 53.34 -22.39 -14.72
CA LYS A 11 52.60 -21.72 -15.80
C LYS A 11 52.32 -20.31 -15.30
N GLY A 12 52.88 -19.28 -15.91
CA GLY A 12 52.69 -17.90 -15.53
C GLY A 12 51.23 -17.53 -15.61
N GLU A 13 50.61 -17.31 -14.47
CA GLU A 13 49.27 -16.72 -14.39
C GLU A 13 49.39 -15.27 -14.89
N LYS A 14 48.56 -14.94 -15.89
CA LYS A 14 48.48 -13.58 -16.41
C LYS A 14 47.86 -12.71 -15.31
N ALA A 15 48.63 -11.92 -14.62
CA ALA A 15 48.16 -10.93 -13.67
C ALA A 15 47.48 -9.77 -14.44
N PHE A 16 46.32 -9.36 -13.99
CA PHE A 16 45.63 -8.19 -14.54
C PHE A 16 46.46 -6.92 -14.31
N THR A 17 46.47 -6.04 -15.30
CA THR A 17 47.12 -4.74 -15.17
C THR A 17 46.23 -3.77 -14.39
N LEU A 18 46.86 -2.84 -13.68
CA LEU A 18 46.11 -1.81 -12.92
C LEU A 18 45.21 -0.97 -13.84
N ILE A 19 45.67 -0.70 -15.08
CA ILE A 19 44.90 0.06 -16.07
C ILE A 19 43.64 -0.70 -16.54
N GLU A 20 43.69 -2.05 -16.66
CA GLU A 20 42.51 -2.85 -17.00
C GLU A 20 41.42 -2.76 -15.93
N ILE A 21 41.82 -2.84 -14.65
CA ILE A 21 40.86 -2.73 -13.55
C ILE A 21 40.22 -1.34 -13.49
N ILE A 22 41.04 -0.27 -13.63
CA ILE A 22 40.53 1.10 -13.65
C ILE A 22 39.58 1.31 -14.84
N GLY A 23 39.89 0.77 -16.01
CA GLY A 23 39.07 0.87 -17.21
C GLY A 23 37.70 0.17 -17.01
N VAL A 24 37.67 -1.03 -16.44
CA VAL A 24 36.44 -1.75 -16.13
C VAL A 24 35.60 -1.00 -15.09
N LEU A 25 36.23 -0.50 -14.01
CA LEU A 25 35.51 0.27 -12.99
C LEU A 25 34.90 1.55 -13.55
N ALA A 26 35.58 2.25 -14.45
CA ALA A 26 35.06 3.45 -15.11
C ALA A 26 33.80 3.13 -15.94
N VAL A 27 33.82 2.05 -16.72
CA VAL A 27 32.63 1.62 -17.51
C VAL A 27 31.49 1.26 -16.61
N ILE A 28 31.71 0.46 -15.55
CA ILE A 28 30.68 0.08 -14.60
C ILE A 28 30.07 1.31 -13.92
N ALA A 29 30.89 2.30 -13.52
CA ALA A 29 30.42 3.53 -12.90
C ALA A 29 29.48 4.33 -13.83
N ILE A 30 29.80 4.44 -15.10
CA ILE A 30 28.96 5.13 -16.09
C ILE A 30 27.64 4.37 -16.29
N LEU A 31 27.68 3.05 -16.43
CA LEU A 31 26.48 2.23 -16.58
C LEU A 31 25.57 2.32 -15.34
N ALA A 32 26.14 2.24 -14.14
CA ALA A 32 25.41 2.38 -12.90
C ALA A 32 24.72 3.75 -12.76
N ALA A 33 25.43 4.85 -13.13
CA ALA A 33 24.86 6.19 -13.08
C ALA A 33 23.60 6.35 -13.97
N VAL A 34 23.56 5.70 -15.13
CA VAL A 34 22.41 5.76 -16.05
C VAL A 34 21.28 4.84 -15.60
N LEU A 35 21.60 3.67 -15.02
CA LEU A 35 20.60 2.67 -14.63
C LEU A 35 19.88 3.01 -13.32
N THR A 36 20.58 3.64 -12.35
CA THR A 36 20.06 3.90 -11.01
C THR A 36 18.68 4.58 -11.01
N PRO A 37 18.43 5.70 -11.72
CA PRO A 37 17.12 6.36 -11.67
C PRO A 37 15.99 5.49 -12.25
N ARG A 38 16.29 4.66 -13.24
CA ARG A 38 15.30 3.74 -13.83
C ARG A 38 14.94 2.60 -12.87
N VAL A 39 15.92 2.05 -12.18
CA VAL A 39 15.69 0.98 -11.20
C VAL A 39 14.82 1.48 -10.04
N ILE A 40 15.09 2.68 -9.52
CA ILE A 40 14.28 3.26 -8.44
C ILE A 40 12.81 3.42 -8.85
N SER A 41 12.54 3.91 -10.06
CA SER A 41 11.17 4.08 -10.56
C SER A 41 10.44 2.74 -10.75
N VAL A 42 11.12 1.71 -11.19
CA VAL A 42 10.55 0.35 -11.34
C VAL A 42 10.22 -0.25 -9.96
N ILE A 43 11.10 -0.07 -8.97
CA ILE A 43 10.86 -0.54 -7.60
C ILE A 43 9.62 0.17 -6.99
N ALA A 44 9.50 1.49 -7.19
CA ALA A 44 8.34 2.25 -6.71
C ALA A 44 7.03 1.72 -7.31
N ARG A 45 6.96 1.53 -8.62
CA ARG A 45 5.80 0.94 -9.29
C ARG A 45 5.50 -0.47 -8.79
N GLY A 46 6.52 -1.33 -8.64
CA GLY A 46 6.34 -2.68 -8.12
C GLY A 46 5.72 -2.71 -6.71
N LYS A 47 6.02 -1.72 -5.86
CA LYS A 47 5.36 -1.56 -4.53
C LYS A 47 3.88 -1.23 -4.67
N VAL A 48 3.53 -0.32 -5.57
CA VAL A 48 2.14 0.07 -5.82
C VAL A 48 1.35 -1.11 -6.40
N ASP A 49 1.90 -1.81 -7.40
CA ASP A 49 1.27 -3.00 -7.99
C ASP A 49 1.05 -4.10 -6.94
N SER A 50 2.03 -4.37 -6.09
CA SER A 50 1.91 -5.33 -4.98
C SER A 50 0.83 -4.93 -3.99
N THR A 51 0.69 -3.62 -3.73
CA THR A 51 -0.39 -3.10 -2.87
C THR A 51 -1.75 -3.30 -3.51
N ALA A 52 -1.91 -3.01 -4.80
CA ALA A 52 -3.16 -3.24 -5.53
C ALA A 52 -3.57 -4.72 -5.51
N GLN A 53 -2.62 -5.65 -5.66
CA GLN A 53 -2.89 -7.09 -5.54
C GLN A 53 -3.32 -7.48 -4.12
N SER A 54 -2.69 -6.92 -3.09
CA SER A 54 -3.09 -7.18 -1.69
C SER A 54 -4.52 -6.68 -1.41
N LEU A 55 -4.90 -5.54 -1.98
CA LEU A 55 -6.27 -5.00 -1.90
C LEU A 55 -7.28 -5.88 -2.64
N ALA A 56 -6.93 -6.44 -3.79
CA ALA A 56 -7.77 -7.39 -4.51
C ALA A 56 -8.01 -8.67 -3.69
N THR A 57 -6.97 -9.21 -3.06
CA THR A 57 -7.08 -10.35 -2.15
C THR A 57 -7.99 -10.04 -0.96
N LEU A 58 -7.84 -8.86 -0.36
CA LEU A 58 -8.69 -8.39 0.73
C LEU A 58 -10.17 -8.29 0.31
N LYS A 59 -10.43 -7.80 -0.90
CA LYS A 59 -11.80 -7.74 -1.45
C LYS A 59 -12.43 -9.12 -1.54
N THR A 60 -11.70 -10.11 -2.06
CA THR A 60 -12.19 -11.49 -2.13
C THR A 60 -12.47 -12.05 -0.74
N ALA A 61 -11.55 -11.92 0.20
CA ALA A 61 -11.73 -12.38 1.57
C ALA A 61 -12.93 -11.72 2.27
N THR A 62 -13.15 -10.42 2.02
CA THR A 62 -14.32 -9.69 2.55
C THR A 62 -15.62 -10.24 1.96
N THR A 63 -15.66 -10.49 0.67
CA THR A 63 -16.84 -11.08 0.01
C THR A 63 -17.17 -12.46 0.57
N ASP A 64 -16.14 -13.32 0.71
CA ASP A 64 -16.29 -14.66 1.30
C ASP A 64 -16.79 -14.60 2.75
N TYR A 65 -16.29 -13.63 3.53
CA TYR A 65 -16.76 -13.39 4.90
C TYR A 65 -18.25 -13.03 4.93
N ILE A 66 -18.69 -12.10 4.08
CA ILE A 66 -20.10 -11.67 3.97
C ILE A 66 -20.99 -12.86 3.58
N VAL A 67 -20.58 -13.63 2.57
CA VAL A 67 -21.34 -14.81 2.12
C VAL A 67 -21.50 -15.83 3.23
N LYS A 68 -20.47 -16.05 4.04
CA LYS A 68 -20.50 -17.05 5.12
C LYS A 68 -21.26 -16.57 6.37
N ASN A 69 -21.09 -15.30 6.76
CA ASN A 69 -21.61 -14.78 8.03
C ASN A 69 -22.90 -13.96 7.90
N GLY A 70 -23.26 -13.52 6.67
CA GLY A 70 -24.47 -12.75 6.39
C GLY A 70 -24.46 -11.32 6.94
N SER A 71 -23.36 -10.86 7.56
CA SER A 71 -23.23 -9.50 8.11
C SER A 71 -21.78 -9.12 8.31
N LEU A 72 -21.53 -7.81 8.46
CA LEU A 72 -20.20 -7.26 8.78
C LEU A 72 -20.19 -6.75 10.23
N PRO A 73 -19.18 -7.10 11.05
CA PRO A 73 -19.01 -6.49 12.35
C PRO A 73 -18.51 -5.05 12.20
N LEU A 74 -18.97 -4.13 13.03
CA LEU A 74 -18.45 -2.76 13.05
C LEU A 74 -17.09 -2.72 13.77
N ARG A 75 -16.07 -2.25 13.05
CA ARG A 75 -14.66 -2.14 13.50
C ARG A 75 -14.08 -0.82 13.01
N ASP A 76 -14.32 0.28 13.72
CA ASP A 76 -13.92 1.62 13.27
C ASP A 76 -12.43 1.93 13.40
N GLY A 77 -11.69 1.09 14.08
CA GLY A 77 -10.25 1.27 14.23
C GLY A 77 -9.82 2.44 15.11
N THR A 78 -10.74 3.23 15.65
CA THR A 78 -10.40 4.48 16.37
C THR A 78 -10.31 4.32 17.88
N GLY A 79 -10.79 3.22 18.43
CA GLY A 79 -10.88 3.04 19.88
C GLY A 79 -11.93 3.94 20.54
N ALA A 80 -12.78 4.60 19.75
CA ALA A 80 -13.87 5.42 20.28
C ALA A 80 -14.86 4.53 21.05
N THR A 81 -15.17 4.93 22.25
CA THR A 81 -16.03 4.23 23.21
C THR A 81 -17.53 4.27 22.85
N ASN A 82 -17.86 4.15 21.59
CA ASN A 82 -19.26 3.94 21.22
C ASN A 82 -19.59 2.46 21.51
N ALA A 83 -20.47 2.21 22.46
CA ALA A 83 -20.82 0.87 22.95
C ALA A 83 -21.37 -0.08 21.86
N ALA A 84 -21.66 0.43 20.66
CA ALA A 84 -22.13 -0.33 19.51
C ALA A 84 -20.99 -0.70 18.51
N VAL A 85 -19.78 -0.14 18.66
CA VAL A 85 -18.67 -0.35 17.73
C VAL A 85 -17.52 -0.99 18.48
N ALA A 86 -17.18 -2.21 18.15
CA ALA A 86 -16.04 -2.87 18.75
C ALA A 86 -14.73 -2.27 18.21
N THR A 87 -13.87 -1.84 19.14
CA THR A 87 -12.52 -1.41 18.78
C THR A 87 -11.75 -2.59 18.18
N GLY A 88 -11.20 -2.40 16.99
CA GLY A 88 -10.41 -3.45 16.37
C GLY A 88 -10.24 -3.28 14.87
N ARG A 89 -9.53 -4.22 14.32
CA ARG A 89 -9.24 -4.31 12.89
C ARG A 89 -10.12 -5.39 12.27
N PHE A 90 -10.81 -5.07 11.20
CA PHE A 90 -11.64 -6.06 10.49
C PHE A 90 -10.78 -7.16 9.84
N ASP A 91 -9.57 -6.85 9.40
CA ASP A 91 -8.64 -7.86 8.89
C ASP A 91 -8.19 -8.87 9.97
N ALA A 92 -8.31 -8.54 11.24
CA ALA A 92 -8.12 -9.53 12.31
C ALA A 92 -9.31 -10.51 12.41
N ASP A 93 -10.52 -10.05 12.15
CA ASP A 93 -11.70 -10.93 12.06
C ASP A 93 -11.60 -11.86 10.84
N LEU A 94 -11.12 -11.34 9.71
CA LEU A 94 -10.87 -12.16 8.51
C LEU A 94 -9.79 -13.21 8.76
N LEU A 95 -8.72 -12.88 9.48
CA LEU A 95 -7.68 -13.83 9.87
C LEU A 95 -8.22 -14.90 10.83
N ALA A 96 -8.96 -14.51 11.87
CA ALA A 96 -9.55 -15.43 12.83
C ALA A 96 -10.59 -16.36 12.18
N GLY A 97 -11.30 -15.88 11.16
CA GLY A 97 -12.26 -16.68 10.37
C GLY A 97 -11.63 -17.59 9.32
N GLY A 98 -10.31 -17.51 9.12
CA GLY A 98 -9.58 -18.30 8.12
C GLY A 98 -9.75 -17.79 6.68
N PHE A 99 -10.20 -16.55 6.47
CA PHE A 99 -10.34 -15.92 5.15
C PHE A 99 -9.05 -15.25 4.68
N LEU A 100 -8.13 -14.96 5.61
CA LEU A 100 -6.79 -14.46 5.34
C LEU A 100 -5.76 -15.33 6.07
N GLU A 101 -4.58 -15.49 5.48
CA GLU A 101 -3.44 -16.17 6.12
C GLU A 101 -2.64 -15.24 7.05
N LYS A 102 -2.71 -13.95 6.84
CA LYS A 102 -2.02 -12.92 7.63
C LYS A 102 -2.82 -11.61 7.65
N LEU A 103 -2.55 -10.77 8.64
CA LEU A 103 -3.11 -9.42 8.70
C LEU A 103 -2.77 -8.64 7.44
N PHE A 104 -3.70 -7.77 7.03
CA PHE A 104 -3.50 -6.92 5.86
C PHE A 104 -2.26 -6.06 6.04
N SER A 105 -1.40 -6.10 5.05
CA SER A 105 -0.21 -5.26 4.93
C SER A 105 0.01 -4.91 3.46
N CYS A 106 0.60 -3.77 3.20
CA CYS A 106 0.93 -3.35 1.84
C CYS A 106 2.34 -2.77 1.77
N ALA A 107 2.89 -2.68 0.57
CA ALA A 107 4.26 -2.25 0.36
C ALA A 107 4.43 -0.73 0.37
N VAL A 108 3.33 0.04 0.26
CA VAL A 108 3.31 1.50 0.36
C VAL A 108 2.81 1.96 1.73
N GLY A 109 3.14 3.18 2.14
CA GLY A 109 2.74 3.76 3.41
C GLY A 109 3.63 3.41 4.60
N THR A 110 3.28 3.94 5.76
CA THR A 110 4.06 3.77 6.99
C THR A 110 3.67 2.49 7.71
N GLN A 111 4.61 1.56 7.79
CA GLN A 111 4.49 0.32 8.55
C GLN A 111 4.89 0.58 10.01
N LEU A 112 3.96 0.94 10.87
CA LEU A 112 4.23 1.04 12.30
C LEU A 112 3.82 -0.27 12.99
N PHE A 113 4.74 -0.88 13.74
CA PHE A 113 4.55 -2.18 14.40
C PHE A 113 4.02 -2.09 15.83
N ASP A 114 3.75 -0.91 16.37
CA ASP A 114 3.26 -0.80 17.74
C ASP A 114 1.79 -1.26 17.89
N GLN A 115 1.54 -2.18 18.78
CA GLN A 115 0.26 -2.89 18.95
C GLN A 115 -0.83 -2.10 19.69
N SER A 116 -0.49 -0.97 20.30
CA SER A 116 -1.38 -0.30 21.25
C SER A 116 -2.29 0.77 20.66
N ALA A 117 -1.97 1.34 19.48
CA ALA A 117 -2.79 2.36 18.85
C ALA A 117 -3.03 2.05 17.37
N LEU A 118 -4.28 2.11 16.92
CA LEU A 118 -4.63 1.95 15.51
C LEU A 118 -4.37 3.22 14.69
N THR A 119 -4.14 4.34 15.36
CA THR A 119 -3.82 5.62 14.75
C THR A 119 -2.44 5.56 14.05
N GLY A 120 -2.41 5.87 12.77
CA GLY A 120 -1.16 5.87 11.99
C GLY A 120 -0.73 4.52 11.42
N ARG A 121 -1.54 3.48 11.50
CA ARG A 121 -1.26 2.13 10.98
C ARG A 121 -2.07 1.78 9.76
N ILE A 122 -1.52 0.91 8.95
CA ILE A 122 -2.25 0.21 7.91
C ILE A 122 -3.20 -0.81 8.56
N HIS A 123 -4.49 -0.68 8.31
CA HIS A 123 -5.52 -1.59 8.80
C HIS A 123 -6.77 -1.55 7.94
N VAL A 124 -7.67 -2.50 8.16
CA VAL A 124 -8.98 -2.54 7.52
C VAL A 124 -10.06 -2.18 8.53
N ARG A 125 -10.96 -1.30 8.14
CA ARG A 125 -12.09 -0.81 8.93
C ARG A 125 -13.40 -1.25 8.35
N THR A 126 -14.40 -1.38 9.23
CA THR A 126 -15.81 -1.42 8.84
C THR A 126 -16.52 -0.27 9.52
N GLN A 127 -17.14 0.58 8.75
CA GLN A 127 -17.80 1.79 9.27
C GLN A 127 -19.21 1.91 8.69
N THR A 128 -20.13 2.49 9.47
CA THR A 128 -21.44 2.85 8.96
C THR A 128 -21.27 3.95 7.90
N ALA A 129 -21.93 3.80 6.77
CA ALA A 129 -21.95 4.80 5.73
C ALA A 129 -22.53 6.13 6.25
N LEU A 130 -21.96 7.23 5.82
CA LEU A 130 -22.53 8.56 6.06
C LEU A 130 -23.38 8.96 4.86
N SER A 131 -24.66 9.21 5.10
CA SER A 131 -25.50 9.91 4.13
C SER A 131 -25.24 11.41 4.29
N ALA A 132 -24.15 11.93 3.79
CA ALA A 132 -23.93 13.36 3.79
C ALA A 132 -23.75 13.84 2.36
N ALA A 133 -24.46 14.91 2.04
CA ALA A 133 -24.15 15.70 0.87
C ALA A 133 -22.69 16.15 0.95
N VAL A 134 -22.00 15.97 -0.16
CA VAL A 134 -20.65 16.47 -0.43
C VAL A 134 -19.57 15.96 0.54
N VAL A 135 -18.79 15.14 -0.01
CA VAL A 135 -17.55 14.61 0.53
C VAL A 135 -16.65 15.73 1.03
N ALA A 136 -16.63 15.96 2.34
CA ALA A 136 -15.48 16.66 2.90
C ALA A 136 -14.23 15.81 2.65
N ALA A 137 -13.13 16.45 2.27
CA ALA A 137 -11.86 15.76 2.06
C ALA A 137 -11.63 14.72 3.18
N PRO A 138 -11.24 13.48 2.86
CA PRO A 138 -11.09 12.47 3.87
C PRO A 138 -10.09 12.94 4.92
N THR A 139 -10.57 13.10 6.16
CA THR A 139 -9.73 13.40 7.31
C THR A 139 -9.39 12.11 8.02
N ALA A 140 -8.31 12.10 8.80
CA ALA A 140 -7.89 10.92 9.55
C ALA A 140 -8.98 10.35 10.49
N THR A 141 -9.96 11.17 10.87
CA THR A 141 -11.07 10.80 11.77
C THR A 141 -12.37 10.41 11.06
N VAL A 142 -12.57 10.85 9.82
CA VAL A 142 -13.86 10.71 9.11
C VAL A 142 -13.69 10.04 7.73
N GLY A 143 -12.44 9.76 7.34
CA GLY A 143 -12.16 9.20 6.04
C GLY A 143 -12.55 7.74 5.91
N GLY A 144 -13.03 7.37 4.74
CA GLY A 144 -13.29 6.00 4.35
C GLY A 144 -14.70 5.49 4.62
N ASN A 145 -15.64 6.34 4.93
CA ASN A 145 -17.07 5.99 5.03
C ASN A 145 -17.96 6.78 4.06
N ASN A 146 -17.35 7.50 3.14
CA ASN A 146 -18.04 8.34 2.16
C ASN A 146 -17.27 8.28 0.84
N PHE A 147 -17.61 7.34 -0.02
CA PHE A 147 -17.02 7.16 -1.33
C PHE A 147 -18.03 7.56 -2.40
N ASP A 148 -17.57 8.28 -3.39
CA ASP A 148 -18.29 8.68 -4.59
C ASP A 148 -17.86 7.72 -5.73
N LEU A 149 -18.55 6.60 -5.85
CA LEU A 149 -18.18 5.53 -6.79
C LEU A 149 -18.66 5.81 -8.21
N ASP A 150 -19.75 6.57 -8.35
CA ASP A 150 -20.32 6.95 -9.66
C ASP A 150 -19.66 8.22 -10.23
N ARG A 151 -18.86 8.90 -9.40
CA ARG A 151 -18.06 10.08 -9.76
C ARG A 151 -18.85 11.31 -10.19
N ASP A 152 -20.03 11.46 -9.62
CA ASP A 152 -20.89 12.62 -9.88
C ASP A 152 -20.52 13.85 -9.02
N ALA A 153 -19.62 13.68 -8.06
CA ALA A 153 -19.13 14.68 -7.11
C ALA A 153 -20.24 15.32 -6.24
N THR A 154 -21.41 14.76 -6.17
CA THR A 154 -22.56 15.39 -5.51
C THR A 154 -22.99 14.71 -4.23
N THR A 155 -22.99 13.38 -4.16
CA THR A 155 -23.47 12.61 -3.01
C THR A 155 -22.67 11.35 -2.77
N ALA A 156 -22.68 10.87 -1.52
CA ALA A 156 -22.19 9.53 -1.24
C ALA A 156 -23.16 8.48 -1.79
N ASP A 157 -22.63 7.45 -2.43
CA ASP A 157 -23.39 6.36 -3.04
C ASP A 157 -23.99 5.38 -2.03
N PHE A 158 -23.89 5.69 -0.74
CA PHE A 158 -24.31 4.78 0.32
C PHE A 158 -25.39 5.37 1.20
N THR A 159 -26.27 4.51 1.67
CA THR A 159 -27.26 4.86 2.67
C THR A 159 -26.71 4.65 4.09
N THR A 160 -27.22 5.40 5.07
CA THR A 160 -26.79 5.30 6.48
C THR A 160 -27.03 3.91 7.12
N SER A 161 -27.75 3.03 6.45
CA SER A 161 -27.98 1.65 6.92
C SER A 161 -26.90 0.66 6.45
N GLN A 162 -26.03 1.06 5.52
CA GLN A 162 -24.99 0.21 4.97
C GLN A 162 -23.70 0.30 5.80
N THR A 163 -23.00 -0.83 5.89
CA THR A 163 -21.67 -0.90 6.49
C THR A 163 -20.63 -0.97 5.37
N ILE A 164 -19.72 -0.02 5.32
CA ILE A 164 -18.63 0.05 4.34
C ILE A 164 -17.39 -0.60 4.92
N VAL A 165 -16.66 -1.34 4.10
CA VAL A 165 -15.34 -1.86 4.38
C VAL A 165 -14.32 -1.04 3.61
N CYS A 166 -13.37 -0.44 4.30
CA CYS A 166 -12.26 0.27 3.67
C CYS A 166 -10.89 -0.09 4.27
N ALA A 167 -9.88 -0.07 3.42
CA ALA A 167 -8.48 -0.13 3.84
C ALA A 167 -7.97 1.30 4.12
N PHE A 168 -7.30 1.46 5.24
CA PHE A 168 -6.68 2.70 5.70
C PHE A 168 -5.17 2.56 5.61
N ILE A 169 -4.53 3.42 4.81
CA ILE A 169 -3.09 3.36 4.52
C ILE A 169 -2.48 4.74 4.77
N PRO A 170 -1.92 5.00 5.95
CA PRO A 170 -1.31 6.30 6.27
C PRO A 170 0.13 6.40 5.76
N GLY A 171 0.61 7.63 5.60
CA GLY A 171 2.00 7.91 5.29
C GLY A 171 2.45 7.46 3.90
N VAL A 172 1.53 7.42 2.94
CA VAL A 172 1.82 7.10 1.54
C VAL A 172 2.42 8.33 0.86
N ALA A 173 3.51 8.18 0.13
CA ALA A 173 4.04 9.26 -0.69
C ALA A 173 2.99 9.68 -1.74
N ILE A 174 2.81 10.97 -1.98
CA ILE A 174 1.76 11.47 -2.89
C ILE A 174 1.86 10.86 -4.30
N GLY A 175 3.07 10.63 -4.80
CA GLY A 175 3.29 9.97 -6.10
C GLY A 175 2.79 8.52 -6.13
N ASP A 176 2.99 7.78 -5.04
CA ASP A 176 2.51 6.39 -4.92
C ASP A 176 0.97 6.36 -4.77
N ALA A 177 0.39 7.35 -4.08
CA ALA A 177 -1.07 7.47 -3.94
C ALA A 177 -1.75 7.78 -5.28
N ILE A 178 -1.21 8.69 -6.07
CA ILE A 178 -1.68 9.01 -7.43
C ILE A 178 -1.60 7.77 -8.34
N GLU A 179 -0.49 7.03 -8.29
CA GLU A 179 -0.33 5.82 -9.11
C GLU A 179 -1.27 4.70 -8.64
N LEU A 180 -1.50 4.55 -7.34
CA LEU A 180 -2.46 3.60 -6.80
C LEU A 180 -3.90 3.94 -7.24
N ASN A 181 -4.28 5.22 -7.18
CA ASN A 181 -5.56 5.70 -7.69
C ASN A 181 -5.70 5.40 -9.18
N ARG A 182 -4.67 5.68 -9.97
CA ARG A 182 -4.66 5.37 -11.39
C ARG A 182 -4.89 3.87 -11.69
N ILE A 183 -4.33 2.97 -10.88
CA ILE A 183 -4.50 1.52 -11.05
C ILE A 183 -5.91 1.07 -10.64
N LEU A 184 -6.45 1.60 -9.54
CA LEU A 184 -7.72 1.16 -8.97
C LEU A 184 -8.94 1.79 -9.64
N ASP A 185 -8.84 3.06 -10.01
CA ASP A 185 -9.95 3.86 -10.53
C ASP A 185 -9.76 4.30 -11.98
N GLY A 186 -8.55 4.12 -12.53
CA GLY A 186 -8.21 4.62 -13.87
C GLY A 186 -8.13 6.16 -13.93
N ASP A 187 -8.08 6.82 -12.80
CA ASP A 187 -8.07 8.27 -12.71
C ASP A 187 -6.69 8.86 -12.96
N THR A 188 -6.66 10.08 -13.50
CA THR A 188 -5.45 10.84 -13.83
C THR A 188 -5.28 12.06 -12.93
N ASN A 189 -5.87 12.06 -11.73
CA ASN A 189 -5.66 13.16 -10.78
C ASN A 189 -4.16 13.28 -10.48
N SER A 190 -3.57 14.39 -10.90
CA SER A 190 -2.13 14.66 -10.73
C SER A 190 -1.85 15.76 -9.70
N GLY A 191 -2.90 16.19 -8.98
CA GLY A 191 -2.80 17.27 -7.99
C GLY A 191 -2.24 16.83 -6.64
N THR A 192 -1.64 17.77 -5.90
CA THR A 192 -1.25 17.61 -4.49
C THR A 192 -2.43 17.82 -3.54
N GLY A 193 -3.60 18.17 -4.04
CA GLY A 193 -4.84 18.29 -3.28
C GLY A 193 -5.40 16.94 -2.86
N ALA A 194 -6.45 16.97 -2.03
CA ALA A 194 -7.18 15.78 -1.70
C ALA A 194 -7.90 15.21 -2.93
N ASP A 195 -7.94 13.89 -3.06
CA ASP A 195 -8.81 13.19 -4.00
C ASP A 195 -9.94 12.52 -3.21
N ILE A 196 -11.16 12.86 -3.58
CA ILE A 196 -12.36 12.42 -2.87
C ILE A 196 -13.29 11.59 -3.76
N VAL A 197 -12.89 11.33 -5.00
CA VAL A 197 -13.72 10.66 -6.03
C VAL A 197 -13.23 9.24 -6.26
N GLY A 198 -14.16 8.33 -6.48
CA GLY A 198 -13.87 6.94 -6.81
C GLY A 198 -13.65 6.03 -5.59
N ARG A 199 -13.00 4.91 -5.83
CA ARG A 199 -12.73 3.85 -4.84
C ARG A 199 -11.45 4.08 -4.03
N CYS A 200 -10.53 4.85 -4.58
CA CYS A 200 -9.26 5.16 -3.98
C CYS A 200 -9.19 6.66 -3.70
N THR A 201 -9.48 7.06 -2.49
CA THR A 201 -9.48 8.47 -2.08
C THR A 201 -8.28 8.77 -1.17
N TYR A 202 -7.80 10.01 -1.18
CA TYR A 202 -6.70 10.38 -0.30
C TYR A 202 -6.81 11.83 0.19
N SER A 203 -6.27 12.08 1.39
CA SER A 203 -6.23 13.41 2.00
C SER A 203 -5.29 14.34 1.23
N ALA A 204 -5.41 15.65 1.46
CA ALA A 204 -4.38 16.57 1.01
C ALA A 204 -2.99 16.22 1.58
N ALA A 205 -1.95 16.48 0.79
CA ALA A 205 -0.59 16.19 1.20
C ALA A 205 -0.19 16.98 2.47
N ALA A 206 0.36 16.26 3.44
CA ALA A 206 0.98 16.87 4.60
C ALA A 206 2.31 17.56 4.24
N ALA A 207 2.89 18.31 5.18
CA ALA A 207 4.15 19.04 4.97
C ALA A 207 5.34 18.13 4.55
N ASN A 208 5.29 16.86 4.90
CA ASN A 208 6.27 15.85 4.52
C ASN A 208 5.98 15.17 3.16
N ASN A 209 5.05 15.72 2.38
CA ASN A 209 4.61 15.21 1.08
C ASN A 209 4.01 13.79 1.13
N THR A 210 3.42 13.41 2.26
CA THR A 210 2.69 12.16 2.42
C THR A 210 1.20 12.41 2.61
N VAL A 211 0.40 11.41 2.24
CA VAL A 211 -1.06 11.43 2.34
C VAL A 211 -1.54 10.19 3.10
N THR A 212 -2.76 10.24 3.57
CA THR A 212 -3.48 9.04 4.01
C THR A 212 -4.40 8.60 2.88
N VAL A 213 -4.26 7.35 2.46
CA VAL A 213 -5.07 6.74 1.41
C VAL A 213 -6.16 5.88 2.04
N TYR A 214 -7.36 6.00 1.50
CA TYR A 214 -8.52 5.19 1.84
C TYR A 214 -8.97 4.44 0.59
N VAL A 215 -9.09 3.12 0.70
CA VAL A 215 -9.52 2.30 -0.44
C VAL A 215 -10.80 1.57 -0.08
N TYR A 216 -11.84 1.81 -0.85
CA TYR A 216 -13.09 1.08 -0.75
C TYR A 216 -12.90 -0.38 -1.16
N ILE A 217 -13.36 -1.29 -0.30
CA ILE A 217 -13.28 -2.74 -0.51
C ILE A 217 -14.64 -3.32 -0.86
N GLY A 218 -15.66 -2.94 -0.11
CA GLY A 218 -17.01 -3.42 -0.29
C GLY A 218 -17.99 -2.80 0.70
N HIS A 219 -19.25 -3.14 0.60
CA HIS A 219 -20.32 -2.75 1.54
C HIS A 219 -21.33 -3.89 1.73
N TYR A 220 -22.14 -3.76 2.81
CA TYR A 220 -23.23 -4.68 3.14
C TYR A 220 -24.38 -3.93 3.78
#